data_90c7ee45d64f4fe03cd4cf64aa5ccc9f
#
_entry.id   90c7ee45d64f4fe03cd4cf64aa5ccc9f
#
_cell.length_a   1.000
_cell.length_b   1.000
_cell.length_c   1.000
_cell.angle_alpha   90.00
_cell.angle_beta   90.00
_cell.angle_gamma   90.00
#
_symmetry.space_group_name_H-M   'P 1'
#
loop_
_entity.id
_entity.type
_entity.pdbx_description
1 polymer ?
#
loop_
_entity_poly.entity_id
_entity_poly.type
_entity_poly.pdbx_seq_one_letter_code
_entity_poly.pdbx_strand_id
1 'polypeptide(L)'
;MTANVELLASYWTMAGGALPHTDHEYSPFDFRDRAEAISRAGFRGMGIWHSDLEFILKRRSLQDIKRILDDNGLKHLELEFLGDWFRDGEEKRASDVRKNMLMEAAEVLGAHHIKVGDFYKKKTPMSKLIDSFAALCAEARERGTRILFELMPFAMIDTLAETLEMVEGADAKNGGIAWDMWHIAKLGIPFEEVAATLHRCEFSVELNDGTFQAPWDLVEDTVNHRRFCGGGEFDVKGLVSCLLKAGYTGPWGVEVLSQEIRDKSLEFLTTHAFSTTMAQFPA
;
A
#
# COMPACT_ATOMS: atom_id res chain seq x y z
N MET A 1 -8.99 21.41 16.78
CA MET A 1 -7.72 20.73 17.05
C MET A 1 -7.31 20.11 15.74
N THR A 2 -6.24 20.60 15.11
CA THR A 2 -5.65 19.97 13.92
C THR A 2 -5.26 18.54 14.30
N ALA A 3 -5.87 17.56 13.67
CA ALA A 3 -5.46 16.16 13.82
C ALA A 3 -3.95 16.09 13.54
N ASN A 4 -3.21 15.37 14.36
CA ASN A 4 -1.78 15.16 14.13
C ASN A 4 -1.65 14.22 12.92
N VAL A 5 -1.57 14.79 11.72
CA VAL A 5 -1.50 14.03 10.47
C VAL A 5 -0.12 13.40 10.37
N GLU A 6 -0.05 12.08 10.24
CA GLU A 6 1.17 11.34 10.01
C GLU A 6 1.12 10.68 8.63
N LEU A 7 2.13 10.96 7.81
CA LEU A 7 2.25 10.38 6.48
C LEU A 7 3.21 9.18 6.49
N LEU A 8 2.90 8.20 5.64
CA LEU A 8 3.71 7.04 5.30
C LEU A 8 4.06 7.12 3.81
N ALA A 9 5.34 7.03 3.45
CA ALA A 9 5.76 6.94 2.05
C ALA A 9 5.69 5.48 1.60
N SER A 10 4.70 5.11 0.81
CA SER A 10 4.61 3.79 0.21
C SER A 10 5.80 3.57 -0.73
N TYR A 11 6.17 2.32 -0.96
CA TYR A 11 7.43 1.96 -1.61
C TYR A 11 7.66 2.72 -2.93
N TRP A 12 6.68 2.72 -3.82
CA TRP A 12 6.83 3.25 -5.18
C TRP A 12 7.09 4.76 -5.23
N THR A 13 6.67 5.52 -4.24
CA THR A 13 6.91 6.97 -4.15
C THR A 13 8.40 7.32 -4.08
N MET A 14 9.22 6.43 -3.53
CA MET A 14 10.66 6.64 -3.31
C MET A 14 11.54 5.56 -3.94
N ALA A 15 10.95 4.72 -4.80
CA ALA A 15 11.64 3.58 -5.40
C ALA A 15 12.67 4.00 -6.48
N GLY A 16 12.64 5.26 -6.93
CA GLY A 16 13.53 5.74 -7.99
C GLY A 16 13.29 4.99 -9.30
N GLY A 17 14.35 4.48 -9.91
CA GLY A 17 14.31 3.77 -11.17
C GLY A 17 13.78 2.34 -11.13
N ALA A 18 13.24 1.86 -9.99
CA ALA A 18 12.57 0.57 -9.92
C ALA A 18 11.34 0.50 -10.84
N LEU A 19 11.13 -0.65 -11.47
CA LEU A 19 10.09 -0.84 -12.47
C LEU A 19 9.17 -1.99 -12.05
N PRO A 20 7.86 -1.73 -11.84
CA PRO A 20 6.89 -2.79 -11.54
C PRO A 20 6.83 -3.85 -12.65
N HIS A 21 6.59 -5.10 -12.25
CA HIS A 21 6.48 -6.26 -13.15
C HIS A 21 7.74 -6.57 -13.99
N THR A 22 8.91 -6.22 -13.48
CA THR A 22 10.22 -6.53 -14.09
C THR A 22 11.16 -7.18 -13.09
N ASP A 23 12.34 -7.61 -13.57
CA ASP A 23 13.42 -8.12 -12.68
C ASP A 23 14.11 -6.98 -11.88
N HIS A 24 13.65 -5.74 -12.04
CA HIS A 24 14.21 -4.54 -11.43
C HIS A 24 13.22 -3.82 -10.50
N GLU A 25 12.50 -4.57 -9.69
CA GLU A 25 11.55 -4.01 -8.70
C GLU A 25 12.23 -3.55 -7.40
N TYR A 26 13.53 -3.52 -7.32
CA TYR A 26 14.28 -3.03 -6.16
C TYR A 26 14.87 -1.64 -6.42
N SER A 27 14.89 -0.83 -5.36
CA SER A 27 15.36 0.55 -5.45
C SER A 27 16.88 0.63 -5.69
N PRO A 28 17.35 1.55 -6.55
CA PRO A 28 18.77 1.87 -6.67
C PRO A 28 19.31 2.63 -5.46
N PHE A 29 18.45 3.22 -4.63
CA PHE A 29 18.86 3.94 -3.42
C PHE A 29 19.06 2.98 -2.26
N ASP A 30 20.12 3.18 -1.46
CA ASP A 30 20.34 2.39 -0.24
C ASP A 30 19.16 2.55 0.74
N PHE A 31 18.82 1.49 1.45
CA PHE A 31 17.70 1.49 2.38
C PHE A 31 17.83 2.55 3.49
N ARG A 32 19.05 2.74 4.03
CA ARG A 32 19.32 3.77 5.04
C ARG A 32 19.10 5.17 4.48
N ASP A 33 19.59 5.44 3.28
CA ASP A 33 19.44 6.76 2.65
C ASP A 33 17.96 7.09 2.43
N ARG A 34 17.15 6.08 2.04
CA ARG A 34 15.70 6.23 1.90
C ARG A 34 15.04 6.55 3.26
N ALA A 35 15.34 5.77 4.29
CA ALA A 35 14.77 5.98 5.63
C ALA A 35 15.12 7.39 6.18
N GLU A 36 16.36 7.83 6.01
CA GLU A 36 16.80 9.16 6.42
C GLU A 36 16.11 10.27 5.62
N ALA A 37 15.98 10.12 4.30
CA ALA A 37 15.33 11.12 3.45
C ALA A 37 13.84 11.26 3.78
N ILE A 38 13.13 10.14 3.98
CA ILE A 38 11.73 10.10 4.38
C ILE A 38 11.53 10.82 5.71
N SER A 39 12.36 10.49 6.71
CA SER A 39 12.29 11.09 8.04
C SER A 39 12.55 12.61 7.98
N ARG A 40 13.58 13.03 7.24
CA ARG A 40 13.89 14.47 7.04
C ARG A 40 12.78 15.24 6.36
N ALA A 41 12.09 14.61 5.40
CA ALA A 41 10.94 15.23 4.71
C ALA A 41 9.72 15.40 5.63
N GLY A 42 9.62 14.65 6.72
CA GLY A 42 8.53 14.73 7.69
C GLY A 42 7.62 13.51 7.80
N PHE A 43 7.81 12.51 6.95
CA PHE A 43 7.09 11.24 7.07
C PHE A 43 7.38 10.54 8.40
N ARG A 44 6.44 9.71 8.84
CA ARG A 44 6.54 8.88 10.04
C ARG A 44 6.43 7.39 9.74
N GLY A 45 6.43 7.01 8.49
CA GLY A 45 6.39 5.63 8.05
C GLY A 45 6.87 5.44 6.63
N MET A 46 7.07 4.17 6.25
CA MET A 46 7.44 3.78 4.89
C MET A 46 6.86 2.42 4.51
N GLY A 47 6.69 2.20 3.21
CA GLY A 47 6.40 0.91 2.61
C GLY A 47 7.67 0.19 2.17
N ILE A 48 7.65 -1.14 2.19
CA ILE A 48 8.71 -1.99 1.64
C ILE A 48 8.08 -3.02 0.71
N TRP A 49 8.47 -2.99 -0.56
CA TRP A 49 8.08 -3.97 -1.57
C TRP A 49 8.85 -5.28 -1.40
N HIS A 50 8.19 -6.41 -1.64
CA HIS A 50 8.79 -7.74 -1.38
C HIS A 50 10.11 -7.99 -2.11
N SER A 51 10.23 -7.61 -3.40
CA SER A 51 11.47 -7.81 -4.16
C SER A 51 12.60 -6.89 -3.66
N ASP A 52 12.26 -5.69 -3.18
CA ASP A 52 13.21 -4.78 -2.53
C ASP A 52 13.66 -5.32 -1.17
N LEU A 53 12.74 -5.89 -0.40
CA LEU A 53 13.08 -6.56 0.86
C LEU A 53 14.06 -7.72 0.62
N GLU A 54 13.79 -8.59 -0.36
CA GLU A 54 14.71 -9.66 -0.74
C GLU A 54 16.10 -9.12 -1.11
N PHE A 55 16.14 -8.01 -1.85
CA PHE A 55 17.41 -7.37 -2.23
C PHE A 55 18.15 -6.80 -1.03
N ILE A 56 17.45 -6.14 -0.10
CA ILE A 56 18.01 -5.59 1.13
C ILE A 56 18.57 -6.70 2.02
N LEU A 57 17.83 -7.81 2.17
CA LEU A 57 18.22 -8.95 3.00
C LEU A 57 19.49 -9.67 2.53
N LYS A 58 19.94 -9.47 1.29
CA LYS A 58 21.26 -9.94 0.83
C LYS A 58 22.43 -9.24 1.53
N ARG A 59 22.19 -8.10 2.18
CA ARG A 59 23.24 -7.24 2.77
C ARG A 59 22.95 -6.82 4.20
N ARG A 60 21.72 -6.93 4.68
CA ARG A 60 21.28 -6.49 6.02
C ARG A 60 20.40 -7.56 6.66
N SER A 61 20.46 -7.68 7.96
CA SER A 61 19.48 -8.47 8.71
C SER A 61 18.18 -7.69 8.94
N LEU A 62 17.09 -8.37 9.29
CA LEU A 62 15.84 -7.71 9.72
C LEU A 62 16.08 -6.81 10.94
N GLN A 63 16.96 -7.21 11.86
CA GLN A 63 17.32 -6.41 13.03
C GLN A 63 18.05 -5.12 12.65
N ASP A 64 18.89 -5.15 11.58
CA ASP A 64 19.54 -3.93 11.07
C ASP A 64 18.53 -3.01 10.40
N ILE A 65 17.58 -3.56 9.64
CA ILE A 65 16.46 -2.82 9.05
C ILE A 65 15.64 -2.15 10.16
N LYS A 66 15.25 -2.93 11.19
CA LYS A 66 14.49 -2.41 12.34
C LYS A 66 15.21 -1.25 13.02
N ARG A 67 16.51 -1.39 13.27
CA ARG A 67 17.32 -0.32 13.90
C ARG A 67 17.33 0.95 13.04
N ILE A 68 17.47 0.82 11.70
CA ILE A 68 17.43 1.97 10.78
C ILE A 68 16.07 2.67 10.87
N LEU A 69 14.96 1.92 10.90
CA LEU A 69 13.62 2.49 11.04
C LEU A 69 13.46 3.24 12.37
N ASP A 70 13.88 2.62 13.47
CA ASP A 70 13.78 3.19 14.82
C ASP A 70 14.65 4.46 14.98
N ASP A 71 15.90 4.42 14.48
CA ASP A 71 16.83 5.55 14.51
C ASP A 71 16.29 6.77 13.75
N ASN A 72 15.42 6.54 12.76
CA ASN A 72 14.78 7.58 11.96
C ASN A 72 13.35 7.92 12.41
N GLY A 73 12.84 7.32 13.47
CA GLY A 73 11.50 7.58 14.00
C GLY A 73 10.37 7.17 13.04
N LEU A 74 10.62 6.18 12.19
CA LEU A 74 9.65 5.63 11.24
C LEU A 74 8.85 4.51 11.92
N LYS A 75 7.74 4.88 12.53
CA LYS A 75 6.92 3.98 13.37
C LYS A 75 5.81 3.27 12.62
N HIS A 76 5.44 3.74 11.42
CA HIS A 76 4.45 3.10 10.57
C HIS A 76 5.15 2.35 9.45
N LEU A 77 4.94 1.07 9.39
CA LEU A 77 5.51 0.22 8.34
C LEU A 77 4.40 -0.59 7.67
N GLU A 78 4.39 -0.60 6.36
CA GLU A 78 3.61 -1.53 5.55
C GLU A 78 4.54 -2.40 4.71
N LEU A 79 4.14 -3.63 4.47
CA LEU A 79 4.84 -4.57 3.60
C LEU A 79 3.97 -4.88 2.39
N GLU A 80 4.57 -4.89 1.24
CA GLU A 80 3.91 -5.09 -0.05
C GLU A 80 4.76 -5.99 -0.94
N PHE A 81 4.22 -6.76 -1.74
CA PHE A 81 2.84 -7.10 -2.05
C PHE A 81 2.70 -8.61 -2.11
N LEU A 82 1.64 -9.20 -1.57
CA LEU A 82 1.40 -10.64 -1.67
C LEU A 82 0.26 -10.92 -2.67
N GLY A 83 0.62 -11.41 -3.84
CA GLY A 83 -0.29 -11.97 -4.82
C GLY A 83 -0.41 -13.49 -4.72
N ASP A 84 -1.35 -14.07 -5.46
CA ASP A 84 -1.51 -15.53 -5.65
C ASP A 84 -1.75 -16.35 -4.37
N TRP A 85 -2.03 -15.70 -3.24
CA TRP A 85 -2.24 -16.34 -1.92
C TRP A 85 -3.42 -17.33 -1.90
N PHE A 86 -4.36 -17.20 -2.82
CA PHE A 86 -5.56 -18.05 -2.98
C PHE A 86 -5.45 -19.06 -4.14
N ARG A 87 -4.34 -19.11 -4.86
CA ARG A 87 -4.12 -20.01 -5.99
C ARG A 87 -3.84 -21.44 -5.51
N ASP A 88 -3.56 -22.32 -6.46
CA ASP A 88 -3.13 -23.70 -6.24
C ASP A 88 -1.80 -23.95 -6.96
N GLY A 89 -1.21 -25.13 -6.73
CA GLY A 89 -0.08 -25.64 -7.48
C GLY A 89 1.18 -24.78 -7.33
N GLU A 90 1.82 -24.43 -8.43
CA GLU A 90 3.11 -23.72 -8.45
C GLU A 90 2.97 -22.25 -8.06
N GLU A 91 1.91 -21.57 -8.54
CA GLU A 91 1.60 -20.19 -8.17
C GLU A 91 1.48 -20.04 -6.64
N LYS A 92 0.74 -20.97 -6.01
CA LYS A 92 0.60 -21.00 -4.54
C LYS A 92 1.93 -21.24 -3.84
N ARG A 93 2.75 -22.18 -4.31
CA ARG A 93 4.06 -22.44 -3.70
C ARG A 93 4.98 -21.24 -3.76
N ALA A 94 5.00 -20.51 -4.89
CA ALA A 94 5.78 -19.29 -5.03
C ALA A 94 5.25 -18.18 -4.09
N SER A 95 3.92 -18.03 -4.01
CA SER A 95 3.27 -17.11 -3.08
C SER A 95 3.59 -17.47 -1.62
N ASP A 96 3.62 -18.75 -1.24
CA ASP A 96 3.93 -19.16 0.13
C ASP A 96 5.38 -18.84 0.54
N VAL A 97 6.33 -18.92 -0.37
CA VAL A 97 7.72 -18.48 -0.10
C VAL A 97 7.73 -16.98 0.22
N ARG A 98 7.10 -16.18 -0.61
CA ARG A 98 6.97 -14.71 -0.39
C ARG A 98 6.22 -14.41 0.89
N LYS A 99 5.08 -15.08 1.12
CA LYS A 99 4.30 -14.95 2.34
C LYS A 99 5.15 -15.16 3.60
N ASN A 100 5.91 -16.24 3.64
CA ASN A 100 6.73 -16.57 4.82
C ASN A 100 7.77 -15.47 5.10
N MET A 101 8.42 -14.94 4.07
CA MET A 101 9.36 -13.82 4.20
C MET A 101 8.66 -12.56 4.72
N LEU A 102 7.49 -12.19 4.15
CA LEU A 102 6.74 -11.02 4.57
C LEU A 102 6.21 -11.17 6.01
N MET A 103 5.76 -12.36 6.40
CA MET A 103 5.31 -12.65 7.77
C MET A 103 6.45 -12.54 8.79
N GLU A 104 7.64 -13.10 8.48
CA GLU A 104 8.82 -12.96 9.33
C GLU A 104 9.25 -11.49 9.45
N ALA A 105 9.27 -10.78 8.33
CA ALA A 105 9.60 -9.35 8.34
C ALA A 105 8.57 -8.54 9.14
N ALA A 106 7.27 -8.84 8.99
CA ALA A 106 6.22 -8.15 9.73
C ALA A 106 6.38 -8.31 11.25
N GLU A 107 6.69 -9.52 11.71
CA GLU A 107 6.92 -9.82 13.13
C GLU A 107 8.13 -9.05 13.68
N VAL A 108 9.27 -9.10 12.99
CA VAL A 108 10.53 -8.49 13.46
C VAL A 108 10.49 -6.98 13.37
N LEU A 109 9.94 -6.44 12.29
CA LEU A 109 9.92 -5.00 12.02
C LEU A 109 8.75 -4.29 12.70
N GLY A 110 7.72 -5.03 13.11
CA GLY A 110 6.49 -4.48 13.67
C GLY A 110 5.61 -3.83 12.61
N ALA A 111 5.49 -4.45 11.42
CA ALA A 111 4.67 -3.90 10.35
C ALA A 111 3.19 -3.87 10.74
N HIS A 112 2.55 -2.75 10.43
CA HIS A 112 1.13 -2.56 10.69
C HIS A 112 0.30 -3.57 9.89
N HIS A 113 0.62 -3.75 8.62
CA HIS A 113 -0.08 -4.71 7.75
C HIS A 113 0.80 -5.22 6.61
N ILE A 114 0.35 -6.31 6.01
CA ILE A 114 0.81 -6.80 4.72
C ILE A 114 -0.31 -6.52 3.71
N LYS A 115 0.02 -5.81 2.62
CA LYS A 115 -0.90 -5.51 1.53
C LYS A 115 -0.98 -6.71 0.59
N VAL A 116 -2.20 -7.15 0.27
CA VAL A 116 -2.46 -8.29 -0.60
C VAL A 116 -3.48 -7.94 -1.68
N GLY A 117 -3.41 -8.59 -2.82
CA GLY A 117 -4.36 -8.34 -3.90
C GLY A 117 -4.23 -9.35 -5.04
N ASP A 118 -4.75 -8.98 -6.19
CA ASP A 118 -4.74 -9.79 -7.40
C ASP A 118 -4.52 -8.91 -8.64
N PHE A 119 -3.59 -9.30 -9.49
CA PHE A 119 -3.29 -8.60 -10.75
C PHE A 119 -3.91 -9.29 -11.99
N TYR A 120 -4.61 -10.41 -11.79
CA TYR A 120 -5.09 -11.24 -12.89
C TYR A 120 -6.58 -11.53 -12.77
N LYS A 121 -7.35 -11.24 -13.81
CA LYS A 121 -8.80 -11.54 -13.87
C LYS A 121 -9.10 -13.04 -13.97
N LYS A 122 -8.37 -13.90 -13.29
CA LYS A 122 -8.58 -15.35 -13.27
C LYS A 122 -9.60 -15.71 -12.19
N LYS A 123 -10.84 -15.98 -12.61
CA LYS A 123 -11.94 -16.27 -11.71
C LYS A 123 -11.62 -17.39 -10.71
N THR A 124 -11.90 -17.13 -9.46
CA THR A 124 -11.82 -18.05 -8.33
C THR A 124 -13.14 -18.00 -7.57
N PRO A 125 -13.69 -19.12 -7.12
CA PRO A 125 -14.92 -19.11 -6.33
C PRO A 125 -14.80 -18.24 -5.07
N MET A 126 -15.80 -17.42 -4.76
CA MET A 126 -15.81 -16.55 -3.59
C MET A 126 -15.58 -17.32 -2.28
N SER A 127 -16.16 -18.50 -2.12
CA SER A 127 -15.94 -19.35 -0.95
C SER A 127 -14.47 -19.69 -0.75
N LYS A 128 -13.71 -19.98 -1.83
CA LYS A 128 -12.27 -20.23 -1.74
C LYS A 128 -11.48 -18.97 -1.36
N LEU A 129 -11.89 -17.81 -1.84
CA LEU A 129 -11.28 -16.53 -1.48
C LEU A 129 -11.50 -16.22 0.00
N ILE A 130 -12.71 -16.40 0.50
CA ILE A 130 -13.07 -16.25 1.91
C ILE A 130 -12.20 -17.16 2.79
N ASP A 131 -12.16 -18.47 2.49
CA ASP A 131 -11.38 -19.45 3.26
C ASP A 131 -9.88 -19.11 3.24
N SER A 132 -9.34 -18.73 2.07
CA SER A 132 -7.93 -18.38 1.91
C SER A 132 -7.58 -17.08 2.64
N PHE A 133 -8.45 -16.07 2.61
CA PHE A 133 -8.26 -14.80 3.32
C PHE A 133 -8.32 -15.02 4.84
N ALA A 134 -9.25 -15.83 5.32
CA ALA A 134 -9.36 -16.20 6.73
C ALA A 134 -8.10 -16.91 7.23
N ALA A 135 -7.59 -17.88 6.46
CA ALA A 135 -6.35 -18.59 6.80
C ALA A 135 -5.14 -17.63 6.84
N LEU A 136 -5.03 -16.73 5.85
CA LEU A 136 -3.95 -15.75 5.80
C LEU A 136 -4.01 -14.77 6.98
N CYS A 137 -5.20 -14.29 7.33
CA CYS A 137 -5.41 -13.45 8.51
C CYS A 137 -5.06 -14.18 9.81
N ALA A 138 -5.36 -15.48 9.93
CA ALA A 138 -4.99 -16.26 11.10
C ALA A 138 -3.48 -16.35 11.28
N GLU A 139 -2.72 -16.63 10.21
CA GLU A 139 -1.25 -16.64 10.23
C GLU A 139 -0.68 -15.25 10.60
N ALA A 140 -1.22 -14.19 10.00
CA ALA A 140 -0.80 -12.81 10.27
C ALA A 140 -1.05 -12.40 11.74
N ARG A 141 -2.15 -12.83 12.32
CA ARG A 141 -2.47 -12.55 13.74
C ARG A 141 -1.45 -13.16 14.69
N GLU A 142 -0.94 -14.36 14.40
CA GLU A 142 0.12 -15.00 15.18
C GLU A 142 1.43 -14.22 15.13
N ARG A 143 1.65 -13.43 14.08
CA ARG A 143 2.80 -12.54 13.87
C ARG A 143 2.55 -11.09 14.31
N GLY A 144 1.38 -10.80 14.90
CA GLY A 144 1.03 -9.46 15.37
C GLY A 144 0.75 -8.44 14.27
N THR A 145 0.43 -8.88 13.05
CA THR A 145 0.15 -8.00 11.89
C THR A 145 -1.25 -8.22 11.32
N ARG A 146 -1.61 -7.42 10.34
CA ARG A 146 -2.89 -7.40 9.66
C ARG A 146 -2.72 -7.78 8.19
N ILE A 147 -3.81 -8.19 7.56
CA ILE A 147 -3.90 -8.40 6.10
C ILE A 147 -4.90 -7.41 5.54
N LEU A 148 -4.45 -6.56 4.64
CA LEU A 148 -5.33 -5.62 3.95
C LEU A 148 -5.37 -5.93 2.46
N PHE A 149 -6.57 -6.18 1.97
CA PHE A 149 -6.82 -6.42 0.54
C PHE A 149 -6.92 -5.10 -0.21
N GLU A 150 -6.13 -4.94 -1.25
CA GLU A 150 -6.18 -3.78 -2.14
C GLU A 150 -7.15 -4.03 -3.28
N LEU A 151 -8.22 -3.23 -3.32
CA LEU A 151 -9.24 -3.27 -4.35
C LEU A 151 -8.76 -2.52 -5.60
N MET A 152 -8.55 -3.25 -6.69
CA MET A 152 -8.00 -2.70 -7.93
C MET A 152 -8.95 -2.93 -9.12
N PRO A 153 -9.10 -1.97 -10.06
CA PRO A 153 -10.05 -2.07 -11.18
C PRO A 153 -9.69 -3.12 -12.24
N PHE A 154 -8.47 -3.64 -12.20
CA PHE A 154 -7.98 -4.69 -13.09
C PHE A 154 -7.83 -6.05 -12.40
N ALA A 155 -8.20 -6.15 -11.12
CA ALA A 155 -8.20 -7.40 -10.36
C ALA A 155 -9.40 -8.29 -10.70
N MET A 156 -9.42 -9.49 -10.13
CA MET A 156 -10.55 -10.41 -10.24
C MET A 156 -11.73 -9.94 -9.41
N ILE A 157 -11.47 -9.44 -8.20
CA ILE A 157 -12.42 -8.69 -7.36
C ILE A 157 -12.20 -7.22 -7.71
N ASP A 158 -13.16 -6.63 -8.42
CA ASP A 158 -13.09 -5.24 -8.86
C ASP A 158 -14.32 -4.42 -8.42
N THR A 159 -15.07 -4.92 -7.45
CA THR A 159 -16.21 -4.23 -6.83
C THR A 159 -16.09 -4.19 -5.31
N LEU A 160 -16.60 -3.12 -4.69
CA LEU A 160 -16.69 -3.01 -3.23
C LEU A 160 -17.55 -4.12 -2.63
N ALA A 161 -18.64 -4.51 -3.30
CA ALA A 161 -19.54 -5.55 -2.80
C ALA A 161 -18.82 -6.90 -2.67
N GLU A 162 -18.07 -7.33 -3.69
CA GLU A 162 -17.29 -8.57 -3.64
C GLU A 162 -16.16 -8.51 -2.63
N THR A 163 -15.49 -7.34 -2.52
CA THR A 163 -14.44 -7.11 -1.52
C THR A 163 -14.99 -7.29 -0.11
N LEU A 164 -16.14 -6.69 0.18
CA LEU A 164 -16.79 -6.82 1.48
C LEU A 164 -17.31 -8.24 1.73
N GLU A 165 -17.86 -8.92 0.71
CA GLU A 165 -18.26 -10.32 0.83
C GLU A 165 -17.08 -11.20 1.25
N MET A 166 -15.89 -10.99 0.68
CA MET A 166 -14.68 -11.73 1.04
C MET A 166 -14.19 -11.37 2.45
N VAL A 167 -14.02 -10.09 2.74
CA VAL A 167 -13.41 -9.63 3.99
C VAL A 167 -14.31 -9.94 5.19
N GLU A 168 -15.60 -9.68 5.08
CA GLU A 168 -16.57 -9.97 6.15
C GLU A 168 -16.87 -11.47 6.27
N GLY A 169 -16.94 -12.18 5.13
CA GLY A 169 -17.12 -13.62 5.12
C GLY A 169 -15.99 -14.38 5.81
N ALA A 170 -14.78 -13.85 5.80
CA ALA A 170 -13.63 -14.41 6.51
C ALA A 170 -13.71 -14.27 8.04
N ASP A 171 -14.56 -13.38 8.57
CA ASP A 171 -14.76 -13.11 10.01
C ASP A 171 -13.44 -12.91 10.78
N ALA A 172 -12.47 -12.25 10.15
CA ALA A 172 -11.12 -12.05 10.69
C ALA A 172 -10.95 -10.59 11.14
N LYS A 173 -10.82 -10.37 12.46
CA LYS A 173 -10.70 -9.01 13.04
C LYS A 173 -9.45 -8.24 12.61
N ASN A 174 -8.42 -8.91 12.10
CA ASN A 174 -7.20 -8.31 11.57
C ASN A 174 -7.16 -8.36 10.03
N GLY A 175 -8.29 -8.62 9.40
CA GLY A 175 -8.49 -8.50 7.96
C GLY A 175 -9.19 -7.20 7.59
N GLY A 176 -8.86 -6.63 6.44
CA GLY A 176 -9.49 -5.39 6.01
C GLY A 176 -9.16 -4.97 4.59
N ILE A 177 -9.31 -3.68 4.32
CA ILE A 177 -9.18 -3.09 2.99
C ILE A 177 -8.08 -2.02 3.00
N ALA A 178 -7.17 -2.11 2.04
CA ALA A 178 -6.26 -1.03 1.67
C ALA A 178 -6.90 -0.22 0.54
N TRP A 179 -7.18 1.03 0.81
CA TRP A 179 -7.78 1.95 -0.14
C TRP A 179 -6.71 2.79 -0.81
N ASP A 180 -6.71 2.85 -2.12
CA ASP A 180 -5.85 3.73 -2.91
C ASP A 180 -6.69 4.72 -3.69
N MET A 181 -6.32 5.99 -3.68
CA MET A 181 -7.08 7.08 -4.32
C MET A 181 -7.25 6.86 -5.82
N TRP A 182 -6.20 6.36 -6.52
CA TRP A 182 -6.29 6.09 -7.95
C TRP A 182 -7.33 5.00 -8.24
N HIS A 183 -7.34 3.92 -7.43
CA HIS A 183 -8.30 2.83 -7.58
C HIS A 183 -9.73 3.28 -7.27
N ILE A 184 -9.92 4.05 -6.20
CA ILE A 184 -11.22 4.66 -5.86
C ILE A 184 -11.75 5.47 -7.03
N ALA A 185 -10.92 6.35 -7.60
CA ALA A 185 -11.29 7.22 -8.71
C ALA A 185 -11.64 6.44 -9.99
N LYS A 186 -10.84 5.43 -10.34
CA LYS A 186 -11.06 4.60 -11.54
C LYS A 186 -12.27 3.66 -11.41
N LEU A 187 -12.58 3.21 -10.21
CA LEU A 187 -13.78 2.41 -9.93
C LEU A 187 -15.03 3.28 -9.74
N GLY A 188 -14.86 4.58 -9.59
CA GLY A 188 -15.96 5.51 -9.35
C GLY A 188 -16.67 5.29 -8.01
N ILE A 189 -15.93 4.83 -6.99
CA ILE A 189 -16.49 4.54 -5.65
C ILE A 189 -16.71 5.87 -4.91
N PRO A 190 -17.93 6.16 -4.42
CA PRO A 190 -18.19 7.33 -3.62
C PRO A 190 -17.38 7.34 -2.32
N PHE A 191 -16.86 8.48 -1.91
CA PHE A 191 -16.04 8.59 -0.70
C PHE A 191 -16.79 8.21 0.58
N GLU A 192 -18.10 8.40 0.60
CA GLU A 192 -18.96 7.98 1.69
C GLU A 192 -19.02 6.45 1.83
N GLU A 193 -18.95 5.71 0.72
CA GLU A 193 -18.89 4.25 0.74
C GLU A 193 -17.51 3.78 1.24
N VAL A 194 -16.42 4.45 0.82
CA VAL A 194 -15.09 4.20 1.38
C VAL A 194 -15.09 4.43 2.89
N ALA A 195 -15.58 5.58 3.33
CA ALA A 195 -15.64 5.95 4.74
C ALA A 195 -16.52 5.01 5.58
N ALA A 196 -17.58 4.45 5.01
CA ALA A 196 -18.45 3.49 5.69
C ALA A 196 -17.73 2.18 6.05
N THR A 197 -16.63 1.83 5.38
CA THR A 197 -15.86 0.61 5.68
C THR A 197 -14.95 0.78 6.90
N LEU A 198 -14.65 2.02 7.33
CA LEU A 198 -13.74 2.32 8.44
C LEU A 198 -14.11 1.62 9.76
N HIS A 199 -15.38 1.35 9.98
CA HIS A 199 -15.89 0.71 11.20
C HIS A 199 -16.32 -0.74 10.99
N ARG A 200 -16.07 -1.30 9.79
CA ARG A 200 -16.48 -2.65 9.42
C ARG A 200 -15.30 -3.64 9.42
N CYS A 201 -14.11 -3.16 9.10
CA CYS A 201 -12.89 -3.96 9.00
C CYS A 201 -11.66 -3.11 9.28
N GLU A 202 -10.47 -3.70 9.28
CA GLU A 202 -9.21 -2.95 9.30
C GLU A 202 -9.07 -2.09 8.05
N PHE A 203 -8.40 -0.95 8.18
CA PHE A 203 -8.43 0.11 7.17
C PHE A 203 -7.05 0.77 7.01
N SER A 204 -6.62 0.93 5.77
CA SER A 204 -5.55 1.87 5.40
C SER A 204 -5.96 2.67 4.17
N VAL A 205 -5.32 3.81 3.95
CA VAL A 205 -5.57 4.65 2.77
C VAL A 205 -4.27 5.21 2.22
N GLU A 206 -4.16 5.21 0.90
CA GLU A 206 -3.04 5.77 0.15
C GLU A 206 -3.54 6.91 -0.74
N LEU A 207 -2.81 8.01 -0.70
CA LEU A 207 -3.11 9.23 -1.43
C LEU A 207 -2.15 9.38 -2.62
N ASN A 208 -2.73 9.72 -3.72
CA ASN A 208 -2.08 10.08 -4.97
C ASN A 208 -3.04 10.91 -5.80
N ASP A 209 -2.68 11.20 -7.03
CA ASP A 209 -3.53 11.88 -8.00
C ASP A 209 -3.34 11.26 -9.38
N GLY A 210 -4.18 11.63 -10.32
CA GLY A 210 -4.17 11.11 -11.69
C GLY A 210 -5.21 11.81 -12.55
N THR A 211 -5.56 11.20 -13.67
CA THR A 211 -6.61 11.67 -14.58
C THR A 211 -7.74 10.67 -14.63
N PHE A 212 -9.00 11.14 -14.77
CA PHE A 212 -10.15 10.24 -14.89
C PHE A 212 -10.14 9.48 -16.22
N GLN A 213 -9.75 10.15 -17.29
CA GLN A 213 -9.63 9.55 -18.62
C GLN A 213 -8.17 9.62 -19.08
N ALA A 214 -7.64 8.48 -19.49
CA ALA A 214 -6.29 8.36 -20.00
C ALA A 214 -6.30 7.58 -21.34
N PRO A 215 -5.37 7.86 -22.26
CA PRO A 215 -5.28 7.13 -23.53
C PRO A 215 -4.65 5.73 -23.37
N TRP A 216 -4.23 5.37 -22.17
CA TRP A 216 -3.57 4.11 -21.81
C TRP A 216 -4.57 3.11 -21.21
N ASP A 217 -4.22 1.84 -21.20
CA ASP A 217 -4.93 0.88 -20.37
C ASP A 217 -4.70 1.13 -18.88
N LEU A 218 -5.51 0.49 -18.04
CA LEU A 218 -5.49 0.76 -16.60
C LEU A 218 -4.16 0.37 -15.92
N VAL A 219 -3.47 -0.66 -16.43
CA VAL A 219 -2.18 -1.09 -15.85
C VAL A 219 -1.09 -0.10 -16.23
N GLU A 220 -1.01 0.30 -17.49
CA GLU A 220 -0.07 1.33 -17.93
C GLU A 220 -0.31 2.65 -17.20
N ASP A 221 -1.58 3.06 -17.05
CA ASP A 221 -1.94 4.31 -16.36
C ASP A 221 -1.53 4.29 -14.88
N THR A 222 -1.84 3.22 -14.16
CA THR A 222 -1.50 3.12 -12.73
C THR A 222 0.00 3.02 -12.48
N VAL A 223 0.75 2.36 -13.36
CA VAL A 223 2.18 2.12 -13.17
C VAL A 223 3.04 3.31 -13.60
N ASN A 224 2.60 4.10 -14.60
CA ASN A 224 3.45 5.09 -15.24
C ASN A 224 2.94 6.53 -15.18
N HIS A 225 1.68 6.76 -14.81
CA HIS A 225 1.03 8.07 -15.01
C HIS A 225 0.31 8.63 -13.79
N ARG A 226 0.50 8.03 -12.61
CA ARG A 226 0.05 8.64 -11.35
C ARG A 226 0.78 9.96 -11.12
N ARG A 227 0.20 10.83 -10.30
CA ARG A 227 0.73 12.16 -10.00
C ARG A 227 0.80 12.36 -8.49
N PHE A 228 1.65 13.28 -8.07
CA PHE A 228 1.60 13.79 -6.70
C PHE A 228 0.27 14.47 -6.42
N CYS A 229 -0.20 14.41 -5.19
CA CYS A 229 -1.46 14.99 -4.76
C CYS A 229 -1.59 16.46 -5.17
N GLY A 230 -2.72 16.82 -5.79
CA GLY A 230 -2.99 18.16 -6.34
C GLY A 230 -2.38 18.41 -7.73
N GLY A 231 -1.73 17.40 -8.33
CA GLY A 231 -1.17 17.49 -9.69
C GLY A 231 -2.07 16.90 -10.78
N GLY A 232 -3.22 16.34 -10.43
CA GLY A 232 -4.17 15.71 -11.33
C GLY A 232 -5.59 16.28 -11.22
N GLU A 233 -6.56 15.39 -11.45
CA GLU A 233 -7.98 15.72 -11.51
C GLU A 233 -8.78 15.14 -10.34
N PHE A 234 -8.16 14.33 -9.47
CA PHE A 234 -8.86 13.64 -8.40
C PHE A 234 -9.16 14.61 -7.24
N ASP A 235 -10.32 14.45 -6.62
CA ASP A 235 -10.68 15.23 -5.43
C ASP A 235 -10.06 14.63 -4.15
N VAL A 236 -8.73 14.69 -4.07
CA VAL A 236 -7.96 14.20 -2.91
C VAL A 236 -8.40 14.90 -1.62
N LYS A 237 -8.68 16.21 -1.69
CA LYS A 237 -9.19 16.99 -0.53
C LYS A 237 -10.55 16.49 -0.07
N GLY A 238 -11.42 16.12 -1.01
CA GLY A 238 -12.72 15.54 -0.72
C GLY A 238 -12.61 14.23 0.03
N LEU A 239 -11.76 13.30 -0.44
CA LEU A 239 -11.50 12.02 0.24
C LEU A 239 -10.94 12.27 1.65
N VAL A 240 -9.90 13.09 1.79
CA VAL A 240 -9.32 13.44 3.09
C VAL A 240 -10.37 13.99 4.04
N SER A 241 -11.18 14.95 3.58
CA SER A 241 -12.24 15.57 4.39
C SER A 241 -13.32 14.57 4.80
N CYS A 242 -13.69 13.67 3.91
CA CYS A 242 -14.67 12.62 4.17
C CYS A 242 -14.17 11.64 5.26
N LEU A 243 -12.95 11.15 5.13
CA LEU A 243 -12.35 10.22 6.09
C LEU A 243 -12.10 10.86 7.46
N LEU A 244 -11.64 12.12 7.51
CA LEU A 244 -11.49 12.85 8.77
C LEU A 244 -12.83 13.03 9.48
N LYS A 245 -13.90 13.35 8.75
CA LYS A 245 -15.27 13.43 9.32
C LYS A 245 -15.78 12.10 9.83
N ALA A 246 -15.41 11.00 9.16
CA ALA A 246 -15.73 9.64 9.60
C ALA A 246 -14.90 9.16 10.79
N GLY A 247 -13.89 9.95 11.23
CA GLY A 247 -13.07 9.63 12.40
C GLY A 247 -11.80 8.82 12.10
N TYR A 248 -11.32 8.82 10.86
CA TYR A 248 -10.04 8.18 10.55
C TYR A 248 -8.88 8.88 11.28
N THR A 249 -8.07 8.09 11.99
CA THR A 249 -6.93 8.55 12.79
C THR A 249 -5.63 7.80 12.48
N GLY A 250 -5.66 6.90 11.50
CA GLY A 250 -4.48 6.15 11.06
C GLY A 250 -3.49 7.00 10.26
N PRO A 251 -2.32 6.43 9.94
CA PRO A 251 -1.38 7.07 9.04
C PRO A 251 -1.97 7.12 7.61
N TRP A 252 -1.56 8.13 6.85
CA TRP A 252 -1.96 8.29 5.46
C TRP A 252 -0.80 7.90 4.56
N GLY A 253 -0.99 6.85 3.77
CA GLY A 253 -0.05 6.43 2.75
C GLY A 253 0.05 7.48 1.63
N VAL A 254 1.19 7.51 0.96
CA VAL A 254 1.40 8.29 -0.26
C VAL A 254 2.03 7.35 -1.27
N GLU A 255 1.30 7.00 -2.33
CA GLU A 255 1.77 6.05 -3.32
C GLU A 255 1.73 6.64 -4.74
N VAL A 256 2.90 6.99 -5.27
CA VAL A 256 3.01 7.59 -6.59
C VAL A 256 3.90 6.74 -7.49
N LEU A 257 3.27 6.08 -8.47
CA LEU A 257 3.95 5.38 -9.56
C LEU A 257 3.90 6.25 -10.81
N SER A 258 5.05 6.77 -11.24
CA SER A 258 5.11 7.63 -12.42
C SER A 258 6.47 7.54 -13.13
N GLN A 259 6.45 7.40 -14.44
CA GLN A 259 7.69 7.42 -15.23
C GLN A 259 8.42 8.77 -15.14
N GLU A 260 7.69 9.87 -14.90
CA GLU A 260 8.24 11.22 -14.83
C GLU A 260 9.09 11.46 -13.57
N ILE A 261 8.93 10.61 -12.55
CA ILE A 261 9.66 10.78 -11.28
C ILE A 261 10.79 9.77 -11.07
N ARG A 262 10.92 8.74 -11.91
CA ARG A 262 11.90 7.65 -11.72
C ARG A 262 13.35 8.11 -11.77
N ASP A 263 13.65 9.20 -12.48
CA ASP A 263 14.98 9.79 -12.61
C ASP A 263 15.27 10.90 -11.58
N LYS A 264 14.30 11.21 -10.72
CA LYS A 264 14.45 12.28 -9.73
C LYS A 264 15.30 11.83 -8.54
N SER A 265 15.93 12.80 -7.89
CA SER A 265 16.66 12.55 -6.66
C SER A 265 15.74 12.11 -5.53
N LEU A 266 16.27 11.31 -4.61
CA LEU A 266 15.54 10.86 -3.44
C LEU A 266 15.01 12.02 -2.59
N GLU A 267 15.79 13.10 -2.46
CA GLU A 267 15.37 14.32 -1.77
C GLU A 267 14.16 14.97 -2.44
N PHE A 268 14.16 15.08 -3.77
CA PHE A 268 13.00 15.61 -4.51
C PHE A 268 11.77 14.73 -4.28
N LEU A 269 11.90 13.42 -4.46
CA LEU A 269 10.79 12.48 -4.31
C LEU A 269 10.12 12.62 -2.95
N THR A 270 10.91 12.58 -1.87
CA THR A 270 10.39 12.60 -0.50
C THR A 270 9.82 13.97 -0.11
N THR A 271 10.53 15.07 -0.39
CA THR A 271 10.08 16.41 0.00
C THR A 271 8.87 16.86 -0.80
N HIS A 272 8.82 16.54 -2.11
CA HIS A 272 7.71 16.93 -2.96
C HIS A 272 6.45 16.12 -2.63
N ALA A 273 6.58 14.79 -2.48
CA ALA A 273 5.47 13.95 -2.06
C ALA A 273 4.88 14.39 -0.71
N PHE A 274 5.74 14.67 0.28
CA PHE A 274 5.29 15.14 1.59
C PHE A 274 4.53 16.46 1.50
N SER A 275 5.14 17.48 0.86
CA SER A 275 4.58 18.83 0.84
C SER A 275 3.26 18.91 0.05
N THR A 276 3.17 18.23 -1.10
CA THR A 276 1.96 18.24 -1.92
C THR A 276 0.82 17.48 -1.27
N THR A 277 1.13 16.39 -0.55
CA THR A 277 0.12 15.63 0.20
C THR A 277 -0.35 16.41 1.42
N MET A 278 0.55 17.02 2.22
CA MET A 278 0.16 17.84 3.35
C MET A 278 -0.74 19.03 2.95
N ALA A 279 -0.57 19.56 1.75
CA ALA A 279 -1.45 20.62 1.22
C ALA A 279 -2.90 20.17 0.94
N GLN A 280 -3.20 18.89 1.01
CA GLN A 280 -4.55 18.36 0.86
C GLN A 280 -5.34 18.35 2.19
N PHE A 281 -4.66 18.50 3.31
CA PHE A 281 -5.29 18.50 4.63
C PHE A 281 -5.80 19.91 5.01
N PRO A 282 -6.87 20.01 5.81
CA PRO A 282 -7.34 21.29 6.30
C PRO A 282 -6.27 21.96 7.19
N ALA A 283 -6.19 23.31 7.09
CA ALA A 283 -5.26 24.13 7.86
C ALA A 283 -5.54 24.10 9.38
#